data_f869c031a4c0a6d3719fa260327cd33c
#
_entry.id   f869c031a4c0a6d3719fa260327cd33c
#
_cell.length_a   1.000
_cell.length_b   1.000
_cell.length_c   1.000
_cell.angle_alpha   90.00
_cell.angle_beta   90.00
_cell.angle_gamma   90.00
#
_symmetry.space_group_name_H-M   'P 1'
#
loop_
_entity.id
_entity.type
_entity.pdbx_description
1 polymer ?
#
loop_
_entity_poly.entity_id
_entity_poly.type
_entity_poly.pdbx_seq_one_letter_code
_entity_poly.pdbx_strand_id
1 'polypeptide(L)'
;MEKDQIIKLPINETPMIRCYRIHAYVMNILDVSHMSNWEKYVISHYLCLHNGAKKIARDYLDFHLENNYTNIVDGFRDNSWFDIIQVHDFNIEDHKNSQNIKNLIISYLEDGYYCLQNVNEACFPHTYYYGGSVFNNISMVYGYDATKDVFMMLDYDSQDRFGTSRVSFDDYFAAISSVTVRNRLNFIKANQNHCFNFDFNHSLKLLNCYLHSQNAYSDHNEYTNHIFGYESVERTLYETQNNRMNIINIR
;
A
#
# COMPACT_ATOMS: atom_id res chain seq x y z
N MET A 1 -7.27 27.86 10.85
CA MET A 1 -6.80 27.70 9.46
C MET A 1 -7.37 28.83 8.61
N GLU A 2 -6.55 29.48 7.82
CA GLU A 2 -7.02 30.48 6.84
C GLU A 2 -7.87 29.77 5.77
N LYS A 3 -8.98 30.41 5.37
CA LYS A 3 -9.97 29.80 4.45
C LYS A 3 -9.42 29.47 3.04
N ASP A 4 -8.23 29.96 2.70
CA ASP A 4 -7.65 29.84 1.36
C ASP A 4 -6.38 28.95 1.34
N GLN A 5 -6.16 28.18 2.39
CA GLN A 5 -4.97 27.32 2.51
C GLN A 5 -5.11 26.06 1.68
N ILE A 6 -4.11 25.79 0.83
CA ILE A 6 -3.94 24.53 0.13
C ILE A 6 -2.65 23.89 0.64
N ILE A 7 -2.77 22.69 1.18
CA ILE A 7 -1.63 21.82 1.55
C ILE A 7 -1.53 20.75 0.48
N LYS A 8 -0.35 20.60 -0.11
CA LYS A 8 -0.11 19.58 -1.13
C LYS A 8 1.31 19.05 -0.99
N LEU A 9 1.44 17.82 -0.55
CA LEU A 9 2.71 17.10 -0.53
C LEU A 9 3.09 16.64 -1.94
N PRO A 10 4.39 16.50 -2.23
CA PRO A 10 4.84 16.00 -3.53
C PRO A 10 4.40 14.55 -3.75
N ILE A 11 4.06 14.20 -4.98
CA ILE A 11 3.74 12.84 -5.41
C ILE A 11 4.34 12.55 -6.79
N ASN A 12 4.63 11.28 -7.06
CA ASN A 12 4.90 10.77 -8.39
C ASN A 12 3.68 9.97 -8.88
N GLU A 13 2.99 10.45 -9.91
CA GLU A 13 1.81 9.77 -10.47
C GLU A 13 2.18 8.53 -11.30
N THR A 14 3.48 8.31 -11.54
CA THR A 14 3.99 7.17 -12.31
C THR A 14 5.12 6.44 -11.55
N PRO A 15 4.88 5.97 -10.31
CA PRO A 15 5.92 5.28 -9.56
C PRO A 15 6.30 3.95 -10.24
N MET A 16 7.48 3.44 -9.88
CA MET A 16 8.00 2.17 -10.42
C MET A 16 7.04 1.00 -10.19
N ILE A 17 6.40 0.94 -9.03
CA ILE A 17 5.43 -0.09 -8.65
C ILE A 17 4.06 0.57 -8.50
N ARG A 18 3.08 0.08 -9.27
CA ARG A 18 1.69 0.57 -9.26
C ARG A 18 0.65 -0.50 -9.01
N CYS A 19 1.05 -1.76 -8.99
CA CYS A 19 0.11 -2.89 -8.89
C CYS A 19 -0.29 -3.25 -7.46
N TYR A 20 0.45 -2.79 -6.48
CA TYR A 20 0.23 -3.05 -5.05
C TYR A 20 0.12 -1.73 -4.30
N ARG A 21 -1.07 -1.40 -3.80
CA ARG A 21 -1.37 -0.08 -3.20
C ARG A 21 -0.36 0.35 -2.15
N ILE A 22 -0.11 -0.51 -1.16
CA ILE A 22 0.82 -0.21 -0.08
C ILE A 22 2.22 0.06 -0.62
N HIS A 23 2.70 -0.81 -1.51
CA HIS A 23 4.01 -0.65 -2.12
C HIS A 23 4.06 0.60 -3.00
N ALA A 24 2.99 0.84 -3.78
CA ALA A 24 2.90 2.03 -4.60
C ALA A 24 2.98 3.31 -3.76
N TYR A 25 2.30 3.36 -2.60
CA TYR A 25 2.30 4.53 -1.73
C TYR A 25 3.65 4.74 -1.04
N VAL A 26 4.22 3.70 -0.44
CA VAL A 26 5.53 3.83 0.21
C VAL A 26 6.64 4.17 -0.79
N MET A 27 6.67 3.49 -1.95
CA MET A 27 7.63 3.80 -3.02
C MET A 27 7.45 5.23 -3.53
N ASN A 28 6.21 5.71 -3.63
CA ASN A 28 5.92 7.08 -4.00
C ASN A 28 6.54 8.07 -3.01
N ILE A 29 6.37 7.82 -1.70
CA ILE A 29 6.92 8.67 -0.63
C ILE A 29 8.46 8.67 -0.69
N LEU A 30 9.09 7.51 -0.90
CA LEU A 30 10.55 7.41 -1.01
C LEU A 30 11.09 8.16 -2.22
N ASP A 31 10.44 8.00 -3.37
CA ASP A 31 10.83 8.63 -4.63
C ASP A 31 10.81 10.16 -4.54
N VAL A 32 9.69 10.72 -4.06
CA VAL A 32 9.54 12.18 -3.94
C VAL A 32 10.32 12.79 -2.78
N SER A 33 10.77 11.98 -1.83
CA SER A 33 11.61 12.45 -0.71
C SER A 33 13.07 12.66 -1.11
N HIS A 34 13.43 12.35 -2.37
CA HIS A 34 14.79 12.46 -2.91
C HIS A 34 15.85 11.69 -2.10
N MET A 35 15.46 10.61 -1.43
CA MET A 35 16.40 9.73 -0.76
C MET A 35 17.26 9.02 -1.79
N SER A 36 18.57 9.19 -1.68
CA SER A 36 19.48 8.55 -2.63
C SER A 36 19.49 7.03 -2.48
N ASN A 37 19.47 6.34 -3.61
CA ASN A 37 19.61 4.87 -3.69
C ASN A 37 18.48 4.04 -3.05
N TRP A 38 17.28 4.58 -2.91
CA TRP A 38 16.13 3.82 -2.39
C TRP A 38 15.79 2.62 -3.31
N GLU A 39 16.12 2.70 -4.60
CA GLU A 39 15.96 1.60 -5.56
C GLU A 39 16.75 0.35 -5.16
N LYS A 40 17.84 0.50 -4.40
CA LYS A 40 18.59 -0.63 -3.84
C LYS A 40 17.73 -1.49 -2.93
N TYR A 41 16.80 -0.88 -2.21
CA TYR A 41 15.83 -1.61 -1.40
C TYR A 41 14.95 -2.51 -2.28
N VAL A 42 14.40 -1.96 -3.37
CA VAL A 42 13.58 -2.73 -4.31
C VAL A 42 14.34 -3.94 -4.84
N ILE A 43 15.56 -3.72 -5.36
CA ILE A 43 16.41 -4.79 -5.92
C ILE A 43 16.71 -5.85 -4.86
N SER A 44 16.91 -5.44 -3.60
CA SER A 44 17.28 -6.37 -2.52
C SER A 44 16.09 -7.19 -1.98
N HIS A 45 14.83 -6.74 -2.14
CA HIS A 45 13.69 -7.34 -1.42
C HIS A 45 12.59 -7.88 -2.33
N TYR A 46 12.53 -7.47 -3.63
CA TYR A 46 11.44 -7.84 -4.54
C TYR A 46 11.73 -9.07 -5.41
N LEU A 47 12.60 -9.96 -4.97
CA LEU A 47 12.95 -11.18 -5.71
C LEU A 47 12.17 -12.42 -5.25
N CYS A 48 11.35 -12.31 -4.22
CA CYS A 48 10.61 -13.45 -3.69
C CYS A 48 9.19 -13.49 -4.25
N LEU A 49 9.00 -14.17 -5.37
CA LEU A 49 7.70 -14.44 -5.97
C LEU A 49 7.09 -15.70 -5.40
N HIS A 50 5.78 -15.68 -5.18
CA HIS A 50 5.03 -16.87 -4.82
C HIS A 50 3.61 -16.87 -5.42
N ASN A 51 3.04 -18.06 -5.52
CA ASN A 51 1.65 -18.27 -5.91
C ASN A 51 0.91 -18.86 -4.71
N GLY A 52 -0.31 -18.39 -4.45
CA GLY A 52 -1.12 -18.81 -3.31
C GLY A 52 -1.47 -20.30 -3.27
N ALA A 53 -1.84 -20.75 -2.09
CA ALA A 53 -2.14 -22.16 -1.82
C ALA A 53 -3.31 -22.69 -2.65
N LYS A 54 -3.20 -23.95 -3.04
CA LYS A 54 -4.17 -24.73 -3.85
C LYS A 54 -5.63 -24.74 -3.39
N LYS A 55 -5.96 -24.16 -2.24
CA LYS A 55 -7.31 -24.26 -1.61
C LYS A 55 -8.09 -22.96 -1.53
N ILE A 56 -7.48 -21.83 -1.82
CA ILE A 56 -8.17 -20.53 -1.81
C ILE A 56 -8.44 -20.15 -3.27
N ALA A 57 -9.68 -19.86 -3.62
CA ALA A 57 -10.16 -19.54 -4.97
C ALA A 57 -9.54 -18.25 -5.59
N ARG A 58 -8.37 -17.86 -5.17
CA ARG A 58 -7.60 -16.71 -5.65
C ARG A 58 -6.14 -17.12 -5.81
N ASP A 59 -5.88 -17.92 -6.83
CA ASP A 59 -4.50 -18.18 -7.28
C ASP A 59 -4.00 -16.89 -7.92
N TYR A 60 -3.16 -16.12 -7.25
CA TYR A 60 -2.52 -14.94 -7.78
C TYR A 60 -1.01 -15.01 -7.53
N LEU A 61 -0.27 -14.47 -8.47
CA LEU A 61 1.16 -14.27 -8.33
C LEU A 61 1.39 -13.06 -7.44
N ASP A 62 2.17 -13.24 -6.40
CA ASP A 62 2.42 -12.22 -5.41
C ASP A 62 3.91 -12.09 -5.08
N PHE A 63 4.31 -10.95 -4.53
CA PHE A 63 5.65 -10.70 -4.02
C PHE A 63 5.64 -10.91 -2.51
N HIS A 64 6.47 -11.83 -2.05
CA HIS A 64 6.71 -12.00 -0.64
C HIS A 64 7.82 -11.07 -0.18
N LEU A 65 7.48 -10.06 0.60
CA LEU A 65 8.45 -9.24 1.30
C LEU A 65 8.81 -9.87 2.64
N GLU A 66 10.07 -9.81 2.98
CA GLU A 66 10.58 -10.24 4.28
C GLU A 66 9.80 -9.55 5.41
N ASN A 67 9.26 -10.34 6.33
CA ASN A 67 8.51 -9.88 7.48
C ASN A 67 7.21 -9.12 7.20
N ASN A 68 6.25 -9.88 6.76
CA ASN A 68 4.84 -9.62 6.92
C ASN A 68 4.13 -8.72 5.94
N TYR A 69 3.36 -9.39 5.17
CA TYR A 69 2.02 -9.04 4.77
C TYR A 69 1.08 -8.68 5.95
N THR A 70 1.55 -8.74 7.19
CA THR A 70 0.77 -8.26 8.28
C THR A 70 0.62 -6.76 8.13
N ASN A 71 -0.40 -6.45 7.34
CA ASN A 71 -1.24 -5.32 7.55
C ASN A 71 -0.48 -4.07 7.99
N ILE A 72 -0.02 -3.30 7.02
CA ILE A 72 0.20 -1.86 7.24
C ILE A 72 -0.98 -1.30 8.05
N VAL A 73 -2.14 -1.90 7.93
CA VAL A 73 -3.37 -1.57 8.62
C VAL A 73 -3.45 -2.16 10.03
N ASP A 74 -2.78 -3.27 10.33
CA ASP A 74 -2.69 -3.84 11.69
C ASP A 74 -1.55 -3.26 12.52
N GLY A 75 -0.87 -2.30 11.98
CA GLY A 75 0.27 -1.60 12.54
C GLY A 75 1.56 -2.05 11.85
N PHE A 76 2.30 -1.12 11.35
CA PHE A 76 3.67 -1.26 10.85
C PHE A 76 4.64 -1.89 11.88
N ARG A 77 4.15 -2.53 12.93
CA ARG A 77 4.92 -2.84 14.15
C ARG A 77 6.03 -3.85 13.98
N ASP A 78 6.03 -4.64 12.88
CA ASP A 78 7.02 -5.71 12.68
C ASP A 78 7.64 -5.69 11.28
N ASN A 79 7.78 -4.51 10.68
CA ASN A 79 8.16 -4.38 9.29
C ASN A 79 9.55 -3.77 9.11
N SER A 80 10.33 -4.28 8.16
CA SER A 80 11.58 -3.68 7.65
C SER A 80 11.42 -2.22 7.18
N TRP A 81 10.19 -1.75 7.01
CA TRP A 81 9.87 -0.38 6.67
C TRP A 81 10.13 0.64 7.78
N PHE A 82 10.18 0.25 9.06
CA PHE A 82 10.35 1.21 10.17
C PHE A 82 11.67 1.97 10.14
N ASP A 83 12.70 1.34 9.60
CA ASP A 83 13.97 2.04 9.42
C ASP A 83 13.90 3.05 8.27
N ILE A 84 12.99 2.84 7.32
CA ILE A 84 12.87 3.58 6.08
C ILE A 84 11.86 4.72 6.18
N ILE A 85 10.79 4.52 6.97
CA ILE A 85 9.72 5.50 7.16
C ILE A 85 9.46 5.77 8.64
N GLN A 86 9.07 7.00 8.94
CA GLN A 86 8.52 7.37 10.25
C GLN A 86 7.02 7.15 10.22
N VAL A 87 6.47 6.49 11.24
CA VAL A 87 5.04 6.16 11.32
C VAL A 87 4.44 6.63 12.64
N HIS A 88 3.32 7.34 12.55
CA HIS A 88 2.42 7.61 13.66
C HIS A 88 1.08 6.95 13.39
N ASP A 89 0.57 6.20 14.35
CA ASP A 89 -0.59 5.33 14.20
C ASP A 89 -1.67 5.68 15.24
N PHE A 90 -2.88 5.98 14.76
CA PHE A 90 -4.02 6.38 15.59
C PHE A 90 -5.23 5.51 15.32
N ASN A 91 -5.90 5.07 16.38
CA ASN A 91 -7.20 4.41 16.26
C ASN A 91 -8.29 5.46 16.01
N ILE A 92 -9.07 5.31 14.95
CA ILE A 92 -10.16 6.24 14.62
C ILE A 92 -11.24 6.25 15.71
N GLU A 93 -11.46 5.14 16.39
CA GLU A 93 -12.45 5.05 17.47
C GLU A 93 -12.15 5.99 18.64
N ASP A 94 -10.89 6.35 18.85
CA ASP A 94 -10.48 7.30 19.88
C ASP A 94 -10.83 8.75 19.50
N HIS A 95 -11.14 9.00 18.23
CA HIS A 95 -11.44 10.31 17.66
C HIS A 95 -12.89 10.38 17.14
N LYS A 96 -13.88 10.25 18.05
CA LYS A 96 -15.31 10.15 17.72
C LYS A 96 -15.93 11.35 16.95
N ASN A 97 -15.21 12.46 16.84
CA ASN A 97 -15.68 13.66 16.16
C ASN A 97 -14.99 13.79 14.80
N SER A 98 -15.80 13.86 13.73
CA SER A 98 -15.31 14.03 12.36
C SER A 98 -14.36 15.22 12.20
N GLN A 99 -14.67 16.35 12.87
CA GLN A 99 -13.81 17.53 12.82
C GLN A 99 -12.45 17.31 13.48
N ASN A 100 -12.36 16.50 14.53
CA ASN A 100 -11.09 16.16 15.16
C ASN A 100 -10.23 15.30 14.22
N ILE A 101 -10.83 14.33 13.51
CA ILE A 101 -10.14 13.52 12.51
C ILE A 101 -9.63 14.41 11.37
N LYS A 102 -10.47 15.31 10.87
CA LYS A 102 -10.08 16.27 9.84
C LYS A 102 -8.88 17.12 10.27
N ASN A 103 -8.95 17.72 11.45
CA ASN A 103 -7.88 18.57 11.99
C ASN A 103 -6.59 17.78 12.22
N LEU A 104 -6.71 16.53 12.67
CA LEU A 104 -5.56 15.63 12.85
C LEU A 104 -4.85 15.36 11.52
N ILE A 105 -5.61 14.97 10.48
CA ILE A 105 -5.06 14.72 9.15
C ILE A 105 -4.38 15.98 8.60
N ILE A 106 -5.03 17.14 8.70
CA ILE A 106 -4.50 18.41 8.23
C ILE A 106 -3.18 18.74 8.95
N SER A 107 -3.12 18.62 10.28
CA SER A 107 -1.91 18.93 11.04
C SER A 107 -0.73 18.05 10.64
N TYR A 108 -0.98 16.75 10.39
CA TYR A 108 0.08 15.85 9.92
C TYR A 108 0.51 16.13 8.47
N LEU A 109 -0.43 16.54 7.60
CA LEU A 109 -0.06 17.01 6.25
C LEU A 109 0.80 18.28 6.31
N GLU A 110 0.52 19.23 7.20
CA GLU A 110 1.34 20.42 7.43
C GLU A 110 2.76 20.05 7.89
N ASP A 111 2.89 19.00 8.69
CA ASP A 111 4.18 18.45 9.15
C ASP A 111 4.88 17.56 8.10
N GLY A 112 4.29 17.41 6.91
CA GLY A 112 4.86 16.65 5.79
C GLY A 112 4.62 15.15 5.85
N TYR A 113 3.64 14.68 6.61
CA TYR A 113 3.22 13.28 6.65
C TYR A 113 2.07 13.00 5.69
N TYR A 114 2.16 11.93 4.95
CA TYR A 114 1.05 11.35 4.18
C TYR A 114 0.16 10.54 5.11
N CYS A 115 -1.14 10.49 4.85
CA CYS A 115 -2.06 9.67 5.64
C CYS A 115 -2.49 8.45 4.85
N LEU A 116 -2.16 7.25 5.35
CA LEU A 116 -2.62 5.96 4.82
C LEU A 116 -3.66 5.37 5.76
N GLN A 117 -4.79 4.95 5.22
CA GLN A 117 -5.85 4.32 5.99
C GLN A 117 -6.69 3.37 5.14
N ASN A 118 -7.40 2.47 5.82
CA ASN A 118 -8.48 1.73 5.19
C ASN A 118 -9.66 2.65 4.90
N VAL A 119 -10.23 2.49 3.73
CA VAL A 119 -11.43 3.16 3.27
C VAL A 119 -12.41 2.15 2.69
N ASN A 120 -13.70 2.43 2.80
CA ASN A 120 -14.70 1.75 2.02
C ASN A 120 -14.85 2.45 0.67
N GLU A 121 -14.32 1.86 -0.39
CA GLU A 121 -14.34 2.45 -1.74
C GLU A 121 -15.75 2.63 -2.30
N ALA A 122 -16.77 1.95 -1.75
CA ALA A 122 -18.15 2.18 -2.15
C ALA A 122 -18.65 3.61 -1.84
N CYS A 123 -17.94 4.36 -1.00
CA CYS A 123 -18.24 5.77 -0.70
C CYS A 123 -17.55 6.75 -1.66
N PHE A 124 -16.60 6.29 -2.50
CA PHE A 124 -15.82 7.17 -3.36
C PHE A 124 -16.35 7.21 -4.80
N PRO A 125 -16.87 8.37 -5.28
CA PRO A 125 -17.50 8.48 -6.60
C PRO A 125 -16.59 8.13 -7.78
N HIS A 126 -15.28 8.19 -7.62
CA HIS A 126 -14.30 7.93 -8.66
C HIS A 126 -13.85 6.47 -8.75
N THR A 127 -14.24 5.59 -7.80
CA THR A 127 -13.82 4.19 -7.78
C THR A 127 -14.80 3.26 -8.52
N TYR A 128 -14.32 2.08 -8.88
CA TYR A 128 -15.15 1.04 -9.51
C TYR A 128 -16.29 0.55 -8.60
N TYR A 129 -16.10 0.62 -7.28
CA TYR A 129 -17.04 0.07 -6.28
C TYR A 129 -18.10 1.07 -5.83
N TYR A 130 -18.10 2.30 -6.36
CA TYR A 130 -19.02 3.36 -5.93
C TYR A 130 -20.48 2.94 -5.91
N GLY A 131 -21.17 3.17 -4.78
CA GLY A 131 -22.57 2.83 -4.57
C GLY A 131 -22.86 1.33 -4.47
N GLY A 132 -21.84 0.47 -4.51
CA GLY A 132 -21.96 -0.98 -4.38
C GLY A 132 -21.91 -1.47 -2.94
N SER A 133 -21.58 -2.74 -2.77
CA SER A 133 -21.32 -3.33 -1.45
C SER A 133 -20.02 -2.82 -0.86
N VAL A 134 -19.90 -2.91 0.48
CA VAL A 134 -18.67 -2.52 1.20
C VAL A 134 -17.44 -3.21 0.58
N PHE A 135 -16.47 -2.42 0.17
CA PHE A 135 -15.20 -2.88 -0.34
C PHE A 135 -14.07 -2.10 0.34
N ASN A 136 -13.46 -2.74 1.35
CA ASN A 136 -12.37 -2.14 2.11
C ASN A 136 -11.06 -2.22 1.33
N ASN A 137 -10.38 -1.09 1.21
CA ASN A 137 -9.07 -1.01 0.60
C ASN A 137 -8.26 0.10 1.25
N ILE A 138 -6.98 0.22 0.89
CA ILE A 138 -6.10 1.27 1.40
C ILE A 138 -6.02 2.41 0.39
N SER A 139 -6.09 3.65 0.89
CA SER A 139 -5.88 4.87 0.12
C SER A 139 -4.89 5.79 0.82
N MET A 140 -4.26 6.70 0.06
CA MET A 140 -3.32 7.67 0.58
C MET A 140 -3.81 9.10 0.37
N VAL A 141 -3.93 9.87 1.46
CA VAL A 141 -4.12 11.32 1.41
C VAL A 141 -2.76 12.00 1.35
N TYR A 142 -2.56 12.87 0.37
CA TYR A 142 -1.35 13.66 0.19
C TYR A 142 -1.58 15.17 0.25
N GLY A 143 -2.82 15.61 0.41
CA GLY A 143 -3.10 17.04 0.50
C GLY A 143 -4.54 17.36 0.88
N TYR A 144 -4.77 18.66 1.13
CA TYR A 144 -6.06 19.22 1.47
C TYR A 144 -6.24 20.60 0.84
N ASP A 145 -7.40 20.84 0.23
CA ASP A 145 -7.81 22.11 -0.34
C ASP A 145 -8.95 22.69 0.53
N ALA A 146 -8.61 23.66 1.39
CA ALA A 146 -9.57 24.28 2.30
C ALA A 146 -10.64 25.12 1.58
N THR A 147 -10.36 25.59 0.37
CA THR A 147 -11.34 26.40 -0.40
C THR A 147 -12.52 25.57 -0.89
N LYS A 148 -12.28 24.29 -1.13
CA LYS A 148 -13.27 23.33 -1.66
C LYS A 148 -13.70 22.29 -0.64
N ASP A 149 -13.04 22.25 0.53
CA ASP A 149 -13.21 21.25 1.56
C ASP A 149 -13.02 19.81 1.02
N VAL A 150 -11.93 19.57 0.29
CA VAL A 150 -11.62 18.29 -0.31
C VAL A 150 -10.23 17.80 0.06
N PHE A 151 -10.10 16.49 0.30
CA PHE A 151 -8.80 15.82 0.34
C PHE A 151 -8.32 15.49 -1.06
N MET A 152 -7.00 15.62 -1.25
CA MET A 152 -6.28 15.15 -2.44
C MET A 152 -5.74 13.75 -2.13
N MET A 153 -6.13 12.78 -2.93
CA MET A 153 -5.81 11.38 -2.71
C MET A 153 -5.02 10.80 -3.88
N LEU A 154 -4.17 9.85 -3.57
CA LEU A 154 -3.50 8.98 -4.52
C LEU A 154 -4.13 7.59 -4.35
N ASP A 155 -4.76 7.08 -5.40
CA ASP A 155 -5.51 5.82 -5.38
C ASP A 155 -5.79 5.28 -6.80
N TYR A 156 -6.82 4.48 -6.97
CA TYR A 156 -7.20 3.87 -8.24
C TYR A 156 -8.60 4.33 -8.65
N ASP A 157 -8.75 4.70 -9.93
CA ASP A 157 -10.03 5.11 -10.49
C ASP A 157 -10.94 3.92 -10.85
N SER A 158 -12.10 4.21 -11.44
CA SER A 158 -13.08 3.21 -11.87
C SER A 158 -12.59 2.28 -13.01
N GLN A 159 -11.44 2.55 -13.59
CA GLN A 159 -10.77 1.73 -14.60
C GLN A 159 -9.50 1.06 -14.05
N ASP A 160 -9.33 1.03 -12.72
CA ASP A 160 -8.13 0.52 -12.04
C ASP A 160 -6.82 1.23 -12.45
N ARG A 161 -6.90 2.49 -12.84
CA ARG A 161 -5.72 3.29 -13.14
C ARG A 161 -5.27 4.01 -11.88
N PHE A 162 -3.99 3.82 -11.55
CA PHE A 162 -3.34 4.55 -10.47
C PHE A 162 -3.20 6.03 -10.82
N GLY A 163 -3.61 6.92 -9.94
CA GLY A 163 -3.54 8.35 -10.16
C GLY A 163 -4.11 9.18 -9.01
N THR A 164 -4.34 10.45 -9.29
CA THR A 164 -4.84 11.40 -8.30
C THR A 164 -6.36 11.57 -8.39
N SER A 165 -6.98 11.71 -7.22
CA SER A 165 -8.40 12.03 -7.08
C SER A 165 -8.62 13.16 -6.07
N ARG A 166 -9.85 13.66 -6.01
CA ARG A 166 -10.31 14.62 -5.01
C ARG A 166 -11.60 14.11 -4.41
N VAL A 167 -11.64 14.07 -3.09
CA VAL A 167 -12.76 13.52 -2.33
C VAL A 167 -13.23 14.56 -1.32
N SER A 168 -14.55 14.81 -1.27
CA SER A 168 -15.11 15.69 -0.24
C SER A 168 -14.83 15.14 1.15
N PHE A 169 -14.75 16.01 2.14
CA PHE A 169 -14.55 15.55 3.51
C PHE A 169 -15.66 14.62 3.96
N ASP A 170 -16.90 14.89 3.55
CA ASP A 170 -18.06 14.07 3.93
C ASP A 170 -17.97 12.66 3.33
N ASP A 171 -17.62 12.52 2.04
CA ASP A 171 -17.41 11.21 1.40
C ASP A 171 -16.23 10.46 2.04
N TYR A 172 -15.15 11.18 2.32
CA TYR A 172 -13.98 10.60 3.00
C TYR A 172 -14.35 10.10 4.40
N PHE A 173 -15.08 10.92 5.18
CA PHE A 173 -15.50 10.53 6.52
C PHE A 173 -16.48 9.35 6.49
N ALA A 174 -17.41 9.32 5.54
CA ALA A 174 -18.28 8.17 5.32
C ALA A 174 -17.47 6.91 4.98
N ALA A 175 -16.46 7.05 4.12
CA ALA A 175 -15.60 5.93 3.72
C ALA A 175 -14.82 5.33 4.89
N ILE A 176 -14.19 6.15 5.74
CA ILE A 176 -13.46 5.65 6.91
C ILE A 176 -14.36 5.14 8.03
N SER A 177 -15.56 5.72 8.19
CA SER A 177 -16.52 5.31 9.24
C SER A 177 -17.25 4.01 8.92
N SER A 178 -17.35 3.62 7.66
CA SER A 178 -18.04 2.39 7.21
C SER A 178 -17.10 1.20 6.98
N VAL A 179 -15.83 1.34 7.32
CA VAL A 179 -14.83 0.25 7.24
C VAL A 179 -15.22 -0.87 8.21
N THR A 180 -15.21 -2.12 7.73
CA THR A 180 -15.56 -3.31 8.52
C THR A 180 -14.34 -4.06 9.08
N VAL A 181 -13.15 -3.58 8.78
CA VAL A 181 -11.87 -4.07 9.31
C VAL A 181 -11.30 -3.07 10.30
N ARG A 182 -10.19 -3.44 10.98
CA ARG A 182 -9.52 -2.52 11.90
C ARG A 182 -9.24 -1.17 11.27
N ASN A 183 -9.75 -0.11 11.88
CA ASN A 183 -9.74 1.23 11.32
C ASN A 183 -8.72 2.11 12.03
N ARG A 184 -7.59 2.38 11.33
CA ARG A 184 -6.49 3.19 11.86
C ARG A 184 -6.05 4.23 10.83
N LEU A 185 -5.65 5.40 11.32
CA LEU A 185 -4.93 6.41 10.53
C LEU A 185 -3.43 6.21 10.72
N ASN A 186 -2.71 5.96 9.64
CA ASN A 186 -1.27 5.83 9.65
C ASN A 186 -0.65 7.03 8.95
N PHE A 187 0.04 7.87 9.72
CA PHE A 187 0.76 9.02 9.17
C PHE A 187 2.20 8.62 8.89
N ILE A 188 2.61 8.76 7.65
CA ILE A 188 3.87 8.22 7.13
C ILE A 188 4.71 9.30 6.49
N LYS A 189 5.99 9.31 6.81
CA LYS A 189 7.00 10.19 6.22
C LYS A 189 8.30 9.42 6.01
N ALA A 190 9.04 9.72 4.96
CA ALA A 190 10.34 9.12 4.73
C ALA A 190 11.32 9.47 5.87
N ASN A 191 12.06 8.46 6.34
CA ASN A 191 13.11 8.67 7.34
C ASN A 191 14.39 9.15 6.65
N GLN A 192 14.61 10.46 6.62
CA GLN A 192 15.76 11.10 5.96
C GLN A 192 17.12 10.67 6.52
N ASN A 193 17.15 10.04 7.71
CA ASN A 193 18.37 9.53 8.31
C ASN A 193 18.72 8.11 7.86
N HIS A 194 17.84 7.45 7.11
CA HIS A 194 18.09 6.10 6.61
C HIS A 194 19.02 6.13 5.40
N CYS A 195 20.01 5.23 5.39
CA CYS A 195 20.92 5.02 4.26
C CYS A 195 20.65 3.67 3.61
N PHE A 196 20.26 3.67 2.35
CA PHE A 196 20.06 2.45 1.58
C PHE A 196 21.39 1.83 1.17
N ASN A 197 21.68 0.66 1.70
CA ASN A 197 22.80 -0.15 1.30
C ASN A 197 22.31 -1.36 0.51
N PHE A 198 23.00 -1.71 -0.58
CA PHE A 198 22.71 -2.93 -1.30
C PHE A 198 23.32 -4.12 -0.55
N ASP A 199 22.46 -5.02 -0.08
CA ASP A 199 22.94 -6.29 0.50
C ASP A 199 23.06 -7.35 -0.60
N PHE A 200 24.26 -7.51 -1.10
CA PHE A 200 24.58 -8.48 -2.16
C PHE A 200 24.30 -9.92 -1.71
N ASN A 201 24.67 -10.28 -0.48
CA ASN A 201 24.50 -11.65 0.00
C ASN A 201 23.02 -12.00 0.18
N HIS A 202 22.23 -11.07 0.70
CA HIS A 202 20.78 -11.23 0.81
C HIS A 202 20.13 -11.34 -0.58
N SER A 203 20.45 -10.45 -1.50
CA SER A 203 19.94 -10.49 -2.88
C SER A 203 20.32 -11.79 -3.60
N LEU A 204 21.53 -12.27 -3.40
CA LEU A 204 21.99 -13.55 -3.96
C LEU A 204 21.23 -14.74 -3.37
N LYS A 205 20.95 -14.73 -2.04
CA LYS A 205 20.11 -15.73 -1.38
C LYS A 205 18.71 -15.74 -1.99
N LEU A 206 18.08 -14.57 -2.12
CA LEU A 206 16.72 -14.45 -2.71
C LEU A 206 16.70 -14.95 -4.15
N LEU A 207 17.69 -14.56 -4.96
CA LEU A 207 17.80 -15.02 -6.35
C LEU A 207 17.96 -16.53 -6.44
N ASN A 208 18.78 -17.10 -5.58
CA ASN A 208 18.99 -18.56 -5.52
C ASN A 208 17.68 -19.28 -5.12
N CYS A 209 16.97 -18.77 -4.13
CA CYS A 209 15.65 -19.30 -3.75
C CYS A 209 14.64 -19.18 -4.90
N TYR A 210 14.64 -18.07 -5.62
CA TYR A 210 13.79 -17.86 -6.79
C TYR A 210 14.08 -18.92 -7.88
N LEU A 211 15.34 -19.11 -8.24
CA LEU A 211 15.74 -20.05 -9.29
C LEU A 211 15.44 -21.53 -8.94
N HIS A 212 15.51 -21.89 -7.65
CA HIS A 212 15.24 -23.24 -7.18
C HIS A 212 13.83 -23.43 -6.62
N SER A 213 12.94 -22.46 -6.81
CA SER A 213 11.55 -22.50 -6.34
C SER A 213 11.42 -22.78 -4.83
N GLN A 214 12.31 -22.18 -4.05
CA GLN A 214 12.37 -22.36 -2.61
C GLN A 214 11.78 -21.14 -1.89
N ASN A 215 11.17 -21.41 -0.71
CA ASN A 215 10.78 -20.32 0.19
C ASN A 215 12.05 -19.71 0.82
N ALA A 216 12.29 -18.44 0.56
CA ALA A 216 13.44 -17.72 1.14
C ALA A 216 13.28 -17.49 2.66
N TYR A 217 12.05 -17.61 3.17
CA TYR A 217 11.62 -17.32 4.55
C TYR A 217 10.99 -18.56 5.19
N SER A 218 11.72 -19.65 5.22
CA SER A 218 11.28 -20.98 5.68
C SER A 218 10.72 -21.04 7.09
N ASP A 219 11.00 -20.03 7.91
CA ASP A 219 10.58 -19.95 9.30
C ASP A 219 9.11 -19.50 9.47
N HIS A 220 8.45 -19.09 8.38
CA HIS A 220 7.05 -18.72 8.39
C HIS A 220 6.14 -19.86 7.95
N ASN A 221 5.51 -20.53 8.91
CA ASN A 221 4.57 -21.64 8.70
C ASN A 221 3.33 -21.30 7.86
N GLU A 222 3.04 -20.01 7.66
CA GLU A 222 1.87 -19.52 6.95
C GLU A 222 1.89 -19.88 5.45
N TYR A 223 3.07 -20.13 4.89
CA TYR A 223 3.28 -20.36 3.46
C TYR A 223 3.59 -21.82 3.09
N THR A 224 3.29 -22.77 3.96
CA THR A 224 3.61 -24.20 3.74
C THR A 224 2.98 -24.80 2.48
N ASN A 225 1.93 -24.18 1.94
CA ASN A 225 1.22 -24.63 0.74
C ASN A 225 1.46 -23.74 -0.49
N HIS A 226 2.36 -22.76 -0.42
CA HIS A 226 2.66 -21.86 -1.53
C HIS A 226 3.71 -22.47 -2.44
N ILE A 227 3.66 -22.06 -3.70
CA ILE A 227 4.65 -22.34 -4.73
C ILE A 227 5.49 -21.08 -4.89
N PHE A 228 6.79 -21.21 -4.92
CA PHE A 228 7.72 -20.08 -4.92
C PHE A 228 8.51 -19.97 -6.21
N GLY A 229 9.10 -18.80 -6.42
CA GLY A 229 10.10 -18.53 -7.43
C GLY A 229 9.66 -18.89 -8.84
N TYR A 230 10.54 -19.52 -9.60
CA TYR A 230 10.34 -19.83 -11.00
C TYR A 230 9.10 -20.72 -11.24
N GLU A 231 8.88 -21.72 -10.38
CA GLU A 231 7.71 -22.61 -10.49
C GLU A 231 6.38 -21.85 -10.31
N SER A 232 6.35 -20.80 -9.50
CA SER A 232 5.16 -19.95 -9.36
C SER A 232 4.81 -19.20 -10.64
N VAL A 233 5.82 -18.79 -11.40
CA VAL A 233 5.64 -18.14 -12.72
C VAL A 233 5.14 -19.16 -13.75
N GLU A 234 5.75 -20.34 -13.83
CA GLU A 234 5.32 -21.41 -14.75
C GLU A 234 3.87 -21.81 -14.48
N ARG A 235 3.50 -21.97 -13.22
CA ARG A 235 2.13 -22.27 -12.83
C ARG A 235 1.16 -21.17 -13.22
N THR A 236 1.49 -19.91 -12.95
CA THR A 236 0.66 -18.76 -13.33
C THR A 236 0.43 -18.73 -14.85
N LEU A 237 1.48 -18.95 -15.64
CA LEU A 237 1.37 -19.02 -17.08
C LEU A 237 0.47 -20.19 -17.53
N TYR A 238 0.64 -21.37 -16.95
CA TYR A 238 -0.19 -22.54 -17.27
C TYR A 238 -1.68 -22.30 -16.94
N GLU A 239 -1.99 -21.75 -15.77
CA GLU A 239 -3.38 -21.47 -15.36
C GLU A 239 -4.01 -20.38 -16.24
N THR A 240 -3.24 -19.37 -16.62
CA THR A 240 -3.69 -18.31 -17.55
C THR A 240 -4.00 -18.88 -18.94
N GLN A 241 -3.10 -19.70 -19.49
CA GLN A 241 -3.29 -20.32 -20.81
C GLN A 241 -4.49 -21.27 -20.86
N ASN A 242 -4.83 -21.89 -19.75
CA ASN A 242 -5.97 -22.81 -19.66
C ASN A 242 -7.27 -22.13 -19.19
N ASN A 243 -7.32 -20.79 -19.19
CA ASN A 243 -8.46 -19.99 -18.71
C ASN A 243 -8.93 -20.34 -17.28
N ARG A 244 -8.03 -20.87 -16.44
CA ARG A 244 -8.32 -21.23 -15.06
C ARG A 244 -8.07 -20.07 -14.10
N MET A 245 -7.29 -19.08 -14.52
CA MET A 245 -7.13 -17.83 -13.80
C MET A 245 -7.99 -16.73 -14.43
N ASN A 246 -8.75 -16.02 -13.61
CA ASN A 246 -9.30 -14.75 -14.01
C ASN A 246 -8.14 -13.76 -14.17
N ILE A 247 -7.85 -13.29 -15.39
CA ILE A 247 -6.79 -12.32 -15.71
C ILE A 247 -6.88 -11.05 -14.84
N ILE A 248 -8.06 -10.77 -14.31
CA ILE A 248 -8.34 -9.67 -13.36
C ILE A 248 -7.51 -9.79 -12.06
N ASN A 249 -6.97 -10.96 -11.74
CA ASN A 249 -6.19 -11.21 -10.52
C ASN A 249 -4.67 -11.11 -10.72
N ILE A 250 -4.19 -10.84 -11.94
CA ILE A 250 -2.79 -10.49 -12.20
C ILE A 250 -2.69 -8.98 -12.12
N ARG A 251 -2.65 -8.47 -10.89
CA ARG A 251 -2.53 -7.03 -10.61
C ARG A 251 -1.23 -6.72 -9.93
#